data_f7eab3081503d1d0f020dd77aa6ddb26
#
_entry.id   f7eab3081503d1d0f020dd77aa6ddb26
#
_cell.length_a   1.000
_cell.length_b   1.000
_cell.length_c   1.000
_cell.angle_alpha   90.00
_cell.angle_beta   90.00
_cell.angle_gamma   90.00
#
_symmetry.space_group_name_H-M   'P 1'
#
loop_
_entity.id
_entity.type
_entity.pdbx_description
1 polymer ?
#
loop_
_entity_poly.entity_id
_entity_poly.type
_entity_poly.pdbx_seq_one_letter_code
_entity_poly.pdbx_strand_id
1 'polypeptide(L)'
;MNYTSKGLYRYAGGKNKRKEELISLIHEVKPNITTMMSPFFGGGSVEIMMASQGVKVRAYDLYQPLADFWEIVTTEGGKRIADAVREHIPLKDREHYKSFLPLMDSDDKFTRAWSFYICIKGAFSGDIGHTSELSRQNLSPAGLQKLVGFYNPNLTFTYGDCFEKIPEHRDDFLFLDPPYFATTGFYYGKDGSTHEGFDHQKLAELLKEHRGGFVM
;
A
#
# COMPACT_ATOMS: atom_id res chain seq x y z
N MET A 1 14.66 10.38 -16.77
CA MET A 1 14.08 9.04 -16.56
C MET A 1 12.65 9.23 -16.10
N ASN A 2 11.69 8.51 -16.68
CA ASN A 2 10.30 8.60 -16.21
C ASN A 2 10.11 7.60 -15.08
N TYR A 3 9.96 8.08 -13.86
CA TYR A 3 9.65 7.25 -12.69
C TYR A 3 8.20 6.73 -12.75
N THR A 4 7.95 5.58 -12.15
CA THR A 4 6.59 5.03 -12.08
C THR A 4 5.71 5.94 -11.24
N SER A 5 4.58 6.36 -11.80
CA SER A 5 3.59 7.28 -11.18
C SER A 5 2.23 6.61 -10.90
N LYS A 6 2.11 5.31 -11.20
CA LYS A 6 0.85 4.56 -11.05
C LYS A 6 1.04 3.41 -10.07
N GLY A 7 0.05 3.20 -9.20
CA GLY A 7 0.00 2.04 -8.32
C GLY A 7 -0.09 0.72 -9.07
N LEU A 8 0.35 -0.34 -8.43
CA LEU A 8 0.44 -1.70 -9.00
C LEU A 8 -0.89 -2.48 -8.92
N TYR A 9 -1.75 -2.11 -7.98
CA TYR A 9 -3.04 -2.77 -7.74
C TYR A 9 -4.09 -1.78 -7.23
N ARG A 10 -5.34 -2.22 -7.18
CA ARG A 10 -6.41 -1.53 -6.45
C ARG A 10 -6.35 -1.97 -5.00
N TYR A 11 -6.56 -1.03 -4.10
CA TYR A 11 -6.64 -1.28 -2.67
C TYR A 11 -7.96 -0.72 -2.12
N ALA A 12 -8.59 -1.44 -1.19
CA ALA A 12 -9.82 -0.97 -0.56
C ALA A 12 -9.55 0.40 0.11
N GLY A 13 -10.43 1.36 -0.06
CA GLY A 13 -10.21 2.73 0.42
C GLY A 13 -9.17 3.56 -0.36
N GLY A 14 -8.49 2.98 -1.36
CA GLY A 14 -7.41 3.65 -2.10
C GLY A 14 -7.86 4.93 -2.80
N LYS A 15 -7.03 5.97 -2.72
CA LYS A 15 -7.32 7.36 -3.14
C LYS A 15 -7.11 7.62 -4.64
N ASN A 16 -7.02 6.58 -5.47
CA ASN A 16 -6.66 6.73 -6.89
C ASN A 16 -7.60 7.67 -7.69
N LYS A 17 -8.89 7.75 -7.31
CA LYS A 17 -9.87 8.64 -7.98
C LYS A 17 -9.71 10.12 -7.57
N ARG A 18 -9.15 10.38 -6.40
CA ARG A 18 -8.99 11.73 -5.82
C ARG A 18 -7.53 12.14 -5.65
N LYS A 19 -6.60 11.38 -6.22
CA LYS A 19 -5.17 11.59 -5.99
C LYS A 19 -4.68 12.95 -6.47
N GLU A 20 -5.15 13.44 -7.62
CA GLU A 20 -4.78 14.75 -8.15
C GLU A 20 -5.25 15.88 -7.22
N GLU A 21 -6.46 15.75 -6.69
CA GLU A 21 -7.05 16.70 -5.72
C GLU A 21 -6.23 16.72 -4.41
N LEU A 22 -5.87 15.53 -3.89
CA LEU A 22 -5.05 15.41 -2.68
C LEU A 22 -3.64 15.95 -2.88
N ILE A 23 -3.04 15.70 -4.04
CA ILE A 23 -1.71 16.23 -4.38
C ILE A 23 -1.75 17.75 -4.48
N SER A 24 -2.80 18.32 -5.09
CA SER A 24 -2.98 19.77 -5.15
C SER A 24 -3.09 20.36 -3.74
N LEU A 25 -3.85 19.72 -2.86
CA LEU A 25 -3.97 20.14 -1.46
C LEU A 25 -2.62 20.06 -0.73
N ILE A 26 -1.85 18.98 -0.93
CA ILE A 26 -0.50 18.85 -0.35
C ILE A 26 0.40 20.01 -0.79
N HIS A 27 0.41 20.36 -2.08
CA HIS A 27 1.19 21.48 -2.60
C HIS A 27 0.68 22.84 -2.13
N GLU A 28 -0.61 23.00 -1.89
CA GLU A 28 -1.18 24.21 -1.29
C GLU A 28 -0.70 24.38 0.15
N VAL A 29 -0.76 23.33 0.96
CA VAL A 29 -0.32 23.35 2.37
C VAL A 29 1.21 23.43 2.50
N LYS A 30 1.95 22.78 1.60
CA LYS A 30 3.43 22.73 1.59
C LYS A 30 3.98 22.96 0.17
N PRO A 31 4.05 24.20 -0.33
CA PRO A 31 4.39 24.50 -1.73
C PRO A 31 5.75 23.93 -2.20
N ASN A 32 6.74 23.89 -1.34
CA ASN A 32 8.11 23.43 -1.67
C ASN A 32 8.42 22.09 -0.96
N ILE A 33 7.46 21.17 -0.95
CA ILE A 33 7.64 19.87 -0.32
C ILE A 33 8.74 19.08 -1.03
N THR A 34 9.74 18.63 -0.28
CA THR A 34 10.84 17.80 -0.77
C THR A 34 10.87 16.41 -0.12
N THR A 35 10.26 16.30 1.05
CA THR A 35 10.16 15.04 1.81
C THR A 35 8.76 14.87 2.38
N MET A 36 8.26 13.65 2.39
CA MET A 36 6.96 13.27 2.94
C MET A 36 7.05 11.91 3.62
N MET A 37 6.37 11.77 4.73
CA MET A 37 6.17 10.49 5.42
C MET A 37 4.71 10.08 5.33
N SER A 38 4.43 8.80 5.02
CA SER A 38 3.09 8.23 4.97
C SER A 38 3.04 6.94 5.79
N PRO A 39 2.35 6.93 6.96
CA PRO A 39 2.29 5.76 7.83
C PRO A 39 1.10 4.82 7.54
N PHE A 40 0.32 5.11 6.51
CA PHE A 40 -0.85 4.35 6.07
C PHE A 40 -0.81 4.18 4.54
N PHE A 41 0.18 3.44 4.06
CA PHE A 41 0.49 3.43 2.62
C PHE A 41 -0.60 2.74 1.77
N GLY A 42 -1.09 1.59 2.20
CA GLY A 42 -2.10 0.82 1.47
C GLY A 42 -1.71 0.57 0.01
N GLY A 43 -2.47 1.17 -0.91
CA GLY A 43 -2.19 1.09 -2.36
C GLY A 43 -1.20 2.13 -2.89
N GLY A 44 -0.78 3.09 -2.08
CA GLY A 44 0.26 4.08 -2.37
C GLY A 44 -0.03 5.05 -3.52
N SER A 45 -1.30 5.31 -3.85
CA SER A 45 -1.63 6.06 -5.07
C SER A 45 -1.17 7.52 -5.06
N VAL A 46 -1.22 8.19 -3.91
CA VAL A 46 -0.74 9.57 -3.72
C VAL A 46 0.77 9.56 -3.58
N GLU A 47 1.31 8.69 -2.76
CA GLU A 47 2.72 8.56 -2.42
C GLU A 47 3.59 8.27 -3.65
N ILE A 48 3.17 7.30 -4.48
CA ILE A 48 3.88 6.94 -5.71
C ILE A 48 3.88 8.13 -6.69
N MET A 49 2.78 8.87 -6.79
CA MET A 49 2.70 10.05 -7.64
C MET A 49 3.61 11.16 -7.11
N MET A 50 3.58 11.47 -5.81
CA MET A 50 4.47 12.46 -5.19
C MET A 50 5.94 12.08 -5.38
N ALA A 51 6.28 10.80 -5.19
CA ALA A 51 7.62 10.29 -5.43
C ALA A 51 8.04 10.44 -6.92
N SER A 52 7.11 10.25 -7.87
CA SER A 52 7.39 10.45 -9.31
C SER A 52 7.67 11.92 -9.68
N GLN A 53 7.18 12.86 -8.86
CA GLN A 53 7.44 14.29 -8.98
C GLN A 53 8.73 14.73 -8.28
N GLY A 54 9.48 13.81 -7.68
CA GLY A 54 10.77 14.08 -7.05
C GLY A 54 10.73 14.28 -5.53
N VAL A 55 9.56 14.15 -4.91
CA VAL A 55 9.43 14.17 -3.44
C VAL A 55 9.97 12.87 -2.86
N LYS A 56 10.85 12.93 -1.88
CA LYS A 56 11.33 11.75 -1.15
C LYS A 56 10.25 11.27 -0.20
N VAL A 57 9.65 10.12 -0.50
CA VAL A 57 8.57 9.52 0.29
C VAL A 57 9.08 8.37 1.13
N ARG A 58 8.88 8.47 2.45
CA ARG A 58 9.08 7.38 3.41
C ARG A 58 7.72 6.80 3.76
N ALA A 59 7.45 5.60 3.29
CA ALA A 59 6.17 4.94 3.43
C ALA A 59 6.24 3.79 4.44
N TYR A 60 5.16 3.63 5.20
CA TYR A 60 5.00 2.57 6.19
C TYR A 60 3.59 1.99 6.11
N ASP A 61 3.45 0.76 6.53
CA ASP A 61 2.16 0.11 6.75
C ASP A 61 2.32 -1.00 7.80
N LEU A 62 1.27 -1.25 8.57
CA LEU A 62 1.26 -2.27 9.61
C LEU A 62 0.84 -3.65 9.08
N TYR A 63 0.25 -3.74 7.88
CA TYR A 63 -0.17 -5.01 7.30
C TYR A 63 1.03 -5.75 6.71
N GLN A 64 1.51 -6.77 7.42
CA GLN A 64 2.77 -7.45 7.13
C GLN A 64 2.90 -7.97 5.68
N PRO A 65 1.90 -8.67 5.06
CA PRO A 65 2.04 -9.14 3.68
C PRO A 65 2.18 -8.02 2.66
N LEU A 66 1.49 -6.90 2.87
CA LEU A 66 1.62 -5.68 2.06
C LEU A 66 3.00 -5.07 2.23
N ALA A 67 3.49 -5.00 3.47
CA ALA A 67 4.79 -4.45 3.78
C ALA A 67 5.91 -5.27 3.12
N ASP A 68 5.87 -6.59 3.24
CA ASP A 68 6.85 -7.48 2.63
C ASP A 68 6.88 -7.33 1.09
N PHE A 69 5.70 -7.19 0.48
CA PHE A 69 5.58 -6.92 -0.96
C PHE A 69 6.28 -5.61 -1.35
N TRP A 70 5.95 -4.51 -0.68
CA TRP A 70 6.50 -3.19 -1.02
C TRP A 70 7.98 -3.05 -0.67
N GLU A 71 8.44 -3.64 0.43
CA GLU A 71 9.87 -3.67 0.75
C GLU A 71 10.67 -4.36 -0.36
N ILE A 72 10.23 -5.54 -0.83
CA ILE A 72 10.91 -6.24 -1.94
C ILE A 72 10.85 -5.40 -3.22
N VAL A 73 9.68 -4.86 -3.57
CA VAL A 73 9.52 -4.08 -4.81
C VAL A 73 10.39 -2.82 -4.81
N THR A 74 10.53 -2.14 -3.68
CA THR A 74 11.31 -0.89 -3.59
C THR A 74 12.81 -1.12 -3.46
N THR A 75 13.26 -2.28 -2.96
CA THR A 75 14.68 -2.59 -2.75
C THR A 75 15.27 -3.48 -3.84
N GLU A 76 14.55 -4.55 -4.26
CA GLU A 76 15.02 -5.57 -5.19
C GLU A 76 14.36 -5.45 -6.58
N GLY A 77 13.26 -4.68 -6.67
CA GLY A 77 12.41 -4.62 -7.86
C GLY A 77 11.38 -5.75 -7.93
N GLY A 78 10.39 -5.59 -8.81
CA GLY A 78 9.24 -6.49 -8.88
C GLY A 78 9.46 -7.79 -9.65
N LYS A 79 10.65 -8.01 -10.25
CA LYS A 79 10.87 -9.16 -11.16
C LYS A 79 10.71 -10.51 -10.45
N ARG A 80 11.34 -10.68 -9.29
CA ARG A 80 11.30 -11.93 -8.54
C ARG A 80 9.87 -12.32 -8.13
N ILE A 81 9.07 -11.35 -7.68
CA ILE A 81 7.64 -11.57 -7.37
C ILE A 81 6.87 -11.92 -8.65
N ALA A 82 7.10 -11.19 -9.75
CA ALA A 82 6.42 -11.46 -11.01
C ALA A 82 6.71 -12.87 -11.55
N ASP A 83 7.93 -13.37 -11.39
CA ASP A 83 8.31 -14.72 -11.80
C ASP A 83 7.58 -15.78 -10.96
N ALA A 84 7.53 -15.64 -9.64
CA ALA A 84 6.77 -16.55 -8.77
C ALA A 84 5.26 -16.53 -9.10
N VAL A 85 4.67 -15.36 -9.29
CA VAL A 85 3.24 -15.21 -9.61
C VAL A 85 2.91 -15.83 -10.98
N ARG A 86 3.83 -15.77 -11.96
CA ARG A 86 3.60 -16.29 -13.32
C ARG A 86 3.27 -17.79 -13.34
N GLU A 87 3.81 -18.55 -12.40
CA GLU A 87 3.58 -20.01 -12.31
C GLU A 87 2.13 -20.35 -11.89
N HIS A 88 1.42 -19.38 -11.30
CA HIS A 88 0.09 -19.54 -10.73
C HIS A 88 -1.04 -18.91 -11.55
N ILE A 89 -0.74 -18.28 -12.68
CA ILE A 89 -1.74 -17.62 -13.52
C ILE A 89 -1.94 -18.36 -14.85
N PRO A 90 -3.18 -18.30 -15.41
CA PRO A 90 -4.38 -17.66 -14.86
C PRO A 90 -4.97 -18.39 -13.64
N LEU A 91 -5.63 -17.64 -12.77
CA LEU A 91 -6.41 -18.27 -11.68
C LEU A 91 -7.51 -19.14 -12.27
N LYS A 92 -7.55 -20.41 -11.90
CA LYS A 92 -8.49 -21.40 -12.43
C LYS A 92 -9.92 -21.12 -11.97
N ASP A 93 -10.09 -21.05 -10.66
CA ASP A 93 -11.37 -20.89 -9.97
C ASP A 93 -11.17 -20.25 -8.60
N ARG A 94 -12.25 -20.18 -7.82
CA ARG A 94 -12.26 -19.59 -6.47
C ARG A 94 -11.46 -20.42 -5.47
N GLU A 95 -11.46 -21.74 -5.59
CA GLU A 95 -10.72 -22.61 -4.67
C GLU A 95 -9.20 -22.47 -4.91
N HIS A 96 -8.80 -22.37 -6.17
CA HIS A 96 -7.42 -22.04 -6.50
C HIS A 96 -6.99 -20.66 -5.92
N TYR A 97 -7.86 -19.65 -6.01
CA TYR A 97 -7.59 -18.36 -5.36
C TYR A 97 -7.48 -18.49 -3.84
N LYS A 98 -8.42 -19.19 -3.20
CA LYS A 98 -8.40 -19.36 -1.74
C LYS A 98 -7.17 -20.10 -1.23
N SER A 99 -6.56 -20.96 -2.04
CA SER A 99 -5.34 -21.68 -1.66
C SER A 99 -4.14 -20.75 -1.39
N PHE A 100 -4.17 -19.52 -1.89
CA PHE A 100 -3.13 -18.52 -1.64
C PHE A 100 -3.35 -17.71 -0.35
N LEU A 101 -4.57 -17.64 0.18
CA LEU A 101 -4.87 -16.86 1.39
C LEU A 101 -4.03 -17.29 2.61
N PRO A 102 -3.89 -18.61 2.93
CA PRO A 102 -3.05 -19.03 4.04
C PRO A 102 -1.57 -18.71 3.86
N LEU A 103 -1.09 -18.58 2.62
CA LEU A 103 0.32 -18.27 2.34
C LEU A 103 0.71 -16.86 2.74
N MET A 104 -0.25 -15.96 2.90
CA MET A 104 -0.01 -14.62 3.45
C MET A 104 0.37 -14.62 4.93
N ASP A 105 0.15 -15.75 5.64
CA ASP A 105 0.55 -15.95 7.05
C ASP A 105 1.83 -16.80 7.15
N SER A 106 2.51 -17.09 6.05
CA SER A 106 3.77 -17.87 6.03
C SER A 106 4.86 -17.21 6.86
N ASP A 107 5.74 -18.00 7.48
CA ASP A 107 6.95 -17.47 8.12
C ASP A 107 7.94 -16.88 7.10
N ASP A 108 7.90 -17.34 5.84
CA ASP A 108 8.75 -16.82 4.78
C ASP A 108 8.23 -15.51 4.19
N LYS A 109 9.04 -14.45 4.33
CA LYS A 109 8.76 -13.10 3.81
C LYS A 109 8.43 -13.09 2.32
N PHE A 110 9.18 -13.84 1.52
CA PHE A 110 8.96 -13.85 0.07
C PHE A 110 7.64 -14.51 -0.30
N THR A 111 7.27 -15.59 0.41
CA THR A 111 5.98 -16.26 0.24
C THR A 111 4.82 -15.34 0.60
N ARG A 112 4.89 -14.58 1.69
CA ARG A 112 3.88 -13.58 2.03
C ARG A 112 3.76 -12.51 0.94
N ALA A 113 4.87 -12.02 0.42
CA ALA A 113 4.88 -10.96 -0.59
C ALA A 113 4.21 -11.35 -1.91
N TRP A 114 4.59 -12.50 -2.50
CA TRP A 114 4.02 -12.90 -3.79
C TRP A 114 2.58 -13.39 -3.66
N SER A 115 2.24 -14.08 -2.56
CA SER A 115 0.86 -14.51 -2.30
C SER A 115 -0.07 -13.32 -2.06
N PHE A 116 0.39 -12.29 -1.33
CA PHE A 116 -0.32 -11.03 -1.22
C PHE A 116 -0.64 -10.42 -2.59
N TYR A 117 0.35 -10.39 -3.50
CA TYR A 117 0.11 -9.82 -4.84
C TYR A 117 -0.92 -10.63 -5.64
N ILE A 118 -0.90 -11.97 -5.55
CA ILE A 118 -1.96 -12.80 -6.15
C ILE A 118 -3.32 -12.47 -5.52
N CYS A 119 -3.40 -12.43 -4.20
CA CYS A 119 -4.65 -12.22 -3.48
C CYS A 119 -5.24 -10.84 -3.77
N ILE A 120 -4.46 -9.76 -3.70
CA ILE A 120 -4.93 -8.40 -3.95
C ILE A 120 -5.34 -8.17 -5.40
N LYS A 121 -4.65 -8.79 -6.36
CA LYS A 121 -4.95 -8.67 -7.80
C LYS A 121 -6.10 -9.60 -8.22
N GLY A 122 -6.22 -10.75 -7.59
CA GLY A 122 -7.30 -11.72 -7.83
C GLY A 122 -8.62 -11.33 -7.17
N ALA A 123 -8.59 -10.50 -6.14
CA ALA A 123 -9.76 -10.00 -5.46
C ALA A 123 -10.53 -8.96 -6.29
N PHE A 124 -11.86 -9.02 -6.25
CA PHE A 124 -12.70 -7.95 -6.80
C PHE A 124 -12.52 -6.68 -5.93
N SER A 125 -12.26 -5.56 -6.57
CA SER A 125 -12.05 -4.25 -5.90
C SER A 125 -10.91 -4.20 -4.86
N GLY A 126 -10.06 -5.23 -4.76
CA GLY A 126 -8.99 -5.30 -3.76
C GLY A 126 -9.47 -5.72 -2.37
N ASP A 127 -10.63 -6.37 -2.28
CA ASP A 127 -11.19 -6.91 -1.03
C ASP A 127 -10.71 -8.35 -0.85
N ILE A 128 -9.56 -8.51 -0.18
CA ILE A 128 -8.93 -9.81 0.06
C ILE A 128 -9.77 -10.61 1.06
N GLY A 129 -10.06 -11.87 0.72
CA GLY A 129 -10.75 -12.80 1.62
C GLY A 129 -12.28 -12.75 1.56
N HIS A 130 -12.89 -11.60 1.32
CA HIS A 130 -14.35 -11.45 1.28
C HIS A 130 -14.94 -11.42 -0.14
N THR A 131 -14.08 -11.43 -1.17
CA THR A 131 -14.55 -11.33 -2.54
C THR A 131 -15.42 -12.50 -2.95
N SER A 132 -16.63 -12.19 -3.44
CA SER A 132 -17.54 -13.17 -4.04
C SER A 132 -17.14 -13.50 -5.48
N GLU A 133 -16.45 -12.59 -6.15
CA GLU A 133 -16.04 -12.69 -7.55
C GLU A 133 -14.54 -12.54 -7.72
N LEU A 134 -13.97 -13.34 -8.62
CA LEU A 134 -12.55 -13.24 -8.96
C LEU A 134 -12.34 -12.22 -10.07
N SER A 135 -11.37 -11.34 -9.87
CA SER A 135 -10.89 -10.42 -10.90
C SER A 135 -9.79 -11.09 -11.76
N ARG A 136 -10.17 -12.14 -12.51
CA ARG A 136 -9.21 -12.92 -13.32
C ARG A 136 -8.40 -12.07 -14.31
N GLN A 137 -8.97 -10.97 -14.79
CA GLN A 137 -8.32 -10.07 -15.75
C GLN A 137 -7.18 -9.23 -15.14
N ASN A 138 -7.16 -9.06 -13.82
CA ASN A 138 -6.15 -8.24 -13.15
C ASN A 138 -4.81 -8.98 -13.00
N LEU A 139 -4.82 -10.32 -12.97
CA LEU A 139 -3.62 -11.17 -13.01
C LEU A 139 -3.34 -11.57 -14.47
N SER A 140 -2.72 -10.68 -15.22
CA SER A 140 -2.40 -10.86 -16.63
C SER A 140 -0.91 -10.64 -16.90
N PRO A 141 -0.36 -11.14 -18.01
CA PRO A 141 1.02 -10.85 -18.39
C PRO A 141 1.34 -9.35 -18.43
N ALA A 142 0.39 -8.52 -18.89
CA ALA A 142 0.54 -7.06 -18.91
C ALA A 142 0.58 -6.47 -17.48
N GLY A 143 -0.16 -7.04 -16.53
CA GLY A 143 -0.10 -6.68 -15.12
C GLY A 143 1.27 -7.00 -14.51
N LEU A 144 1.83 -8.17 -14.83
CA LEU A 144 3.17 -8.55 -14.39
C LEU A 144 4.26 -7.68 -14.99
N GLN A 145 4.12 -7.25 -16.26
CA GLN A 145 5.07 -6.31 -16.86
C GLN A 145 5.10 -4.96 -16.12
N LYS A 146 3.96 -4.47 -15.61
CA LYS A 146 3.94 -3.26 -14.78
C LYS A 146 4.69 -3.46 -13.47
N LEU A 147 4.59 -4.63 -12.86
CA LEU A 147 5.33 -4.97 -11.64
C LEU A 147 6.83 -5.03 -11.91
N VAL A 148 7.25 -5.74 -12.97
CA VAL A 148 8.66 -5.81 -13.39
C VAL A 148 9.25 -4.44 -13.71
N GLY A 149 8.48 -3.58 -14.36
CA GLY A 149 8.88 -2.23 -14.76
C GLY A 149 8.72 -1.17 -13.66
N PHE A 150 8.27 -1.55 -12.46
CA PHE A 150 8.13 -0.57 -11.39
C PHE A 150 9.50 -0.08 -10.92
N TYR A 151 9.70 1.23 -11.01
CA TYR A 151 10.92 1.90 -10.54
C TYR A 151 10.61 3.30 -10.05
N ASN A 152 10.88 3.57 -8.79
CA ASN A 152 10.79 4.91 -8.21
C ASN A 152 11.81 5.07 -7.06
N PRO A 153 12.98 5.70 -7.33
CA PRO A 153 14.06 5.82 -6.34
C PRO A 153 13.75 6.81 -5.22
N ASN A 154 12.68 7.59 -5.36
CA ASN A 154 12.23 8.53 -4.33
C ASN A 154 11.23 7.90 -3.35
N LEU A 155 10.84 6.64 -3.56
CA LEU A 155 9.96 5.90 -2.67
C LEU A 155 10.77 4.86 -1.89
N THR A 156 10.76 4.97 -0.57
CA THR A 156 11.24 3.92 0.34
C THR A 156 10.07 3.37 1.14
N PHE A 157 10.08 2.08 1.38
CA PHE A 157 9.03 1.43 2.15
C PHE A 157 9.63 0.56 3.25
N THR A 158 9.01 0.58 4.44
CA THR A 158 9.41 -0.24 5.59
C THR A 158 8.17 -0.63 6.40
N TYR A 159 8.12 -1.85 6.90
CA TYR A 159 7.11 -2.25 7.89
C TYR A 159 7.16 -1.33 9.11
N GLY A 160 6.00 -0.88 9.60
CA GLY A 160 6.00 -0.04 10.80
C GLY A 160 4.61 0.39 11.27
N ASP A 161 4.48 0.51 12.58
CA ASP A 161 3.30 1.07 13.23
C ASP A 161 3.34 2.60 13.18
N CYS A 162 2.24 3.23 12.77
CA CYS A 162 2.09 4.69 12.74
C CYS A 162 2.39 5.35 14.09
N PHE A 163 2.04 4.69 15.20
CA PHE A 163 2.26 5.20 16.55
C PHE A 163 3.74 5.21 16.97
N GLU A 164 4.57 4.42 16.32
CA GLU A 164 6.02 4.44 16.49
C GLU A 164 6.67 5.39 15.47
N LYS A 165 6.21 5.35 14.23
CA LYS A 165 6.84 6.06 13.13
C LYS A 165 6.55 7.56 13.10
N ILE A 166 5.36 8.03 13.48
CA ILE A 166 5.07 9.46 13.56
C ILE A 166 6.01 10.20 14.53
N PRO A 167 6.27 9.71 15.76
CA PRO A 167 7.26 10.34 16.66
C PRO A 167 8.70 10.38 16.11
N GLU A 168 9.12 9.37 15.33
CA GLU A 168 10.44 9.35 14.69
C GLU A 168 10.59 10.43 13.61
N HIS A 169 9.47 10.90 13.03
CA HIS A 169 9.39 11.83 11.90
C HIS A 169 8.73 13.17 12.27
N ARG A 170 8.95 13.69 13.47
CA ARG A 170 8.26 14.88 14.02
C ARG A 170 8.30 16.14 13.16
N ASP A 171 9.32 16.29 12.34
CA ASP A 171 9.54 17.48 11.50
C ASP A 171 9.23 17.22 10.01
N ASP A 172 8.96 15.97 9.62
CA ASP A 172 8.57 15.62 8.25
C ASP A 172 7.12 16.01 8.00
N PHE A 173 6.78 16.33 6.75
CA PHE A 173 5.39 16.51 6.35
C PHE A 173 4.69 15.16 6.27
N LEU A 174 3.50 15.03 6.88
CA LEU A 174 2.76 13.76 6.88
C LEU A 174 1.60 13.78 5.88
N PHE A 175 1.46 12.69 5.14
CA PHE A 175 0.21 12.34 4.46
C PHE A 175 -0.46 11.18 5.20
N LEU A 176 -1.68 11.40 5.70
CA LEU A 176 -2.37 10.49 6.61
C LEU A 176 -3.67 9.99 5.99
N ASP A 177 -3.81 8.69 5.87
CA ASP A 177 -5.02 7.99 5.45
C ASP A 177 -5.38 6.88 6.44
N PRO A 178 -5.66 7.24 7.72
CA PRO A 178 -5.95 6.25 8.75
C PRO A 178 -7.26 5.52 8.48
N PRO A 179 -7.48 4.35 9.09
CA PRO A 179 -8.78 3.67 9.07
C PRO A 179 -9.90 4.61 9.48
N TYR A 180 -11.03 4.57 8.74
CA TYR A 180 -12.16 5.46 9.05
C TYR A 180 -12.91 5.00 10.29
N PHE A 181 -13.31 5.94 11.14
CA PHE A 181 -14.02 5.71 12.40
C PHE A 181 -15.33 4.92 12.23
N ALA A 182 -16.01 5.05 11.09
CA ALA A 182 -17.33 4.49 10.83
C ALA A 182 -17.32 3.25 9.92
N THR A 183 -16.17 2.77 9.48
CA THR A 183 -16.11 1.54 8.67
C THR A 183 -16.11 0.33 9.59
N THR A 184 -17.21 -0.37 9.65
CA THR A 184 -17.28 -1.72 10.21
C THR A 184 -16.23 -2.60 9.51
N GLY A 185 -15.40 -3.25 10.30
CA GLY A 185 -14.11 -3.87 10.06
C GLY A 185 -13.90 -4.88 8.92
N PHE A 186 -14.63 -4.80 7.80
CA PHE A 186 -14.57 -5.81 6.73
C PHE A 186 -13.64 -5.50 5.56
N TYR A 187 -12.98 -4.33 5.52
CA TYR A 187 -12.31 -3.89 4.29
C TYR A 187 -10.79 -4.03 4.25
N TYR A 188 -10.12 -4.33 5.37
CA TYR A 188 -8.68 -4.30 5.44
C TYR A 188 -8.11 -5.55 6.12
N GLY A 189 -7.09 -6.15 5.51
CA GLY A 189 -6.53 -7.42 5.96
C GLY A 189 -7.40 -8.63 5.62
N LYS A 190 -6.94 -9.83 5.99
CA LYS A 190 -7.60 -11.10 5.70
C LYS A 190 -8.97 -11.24 6.38
N ASP A 191 -9.12 -10.63 7.57
CA ASP A 191 -10.27 -10.79 8.46
C ASP A 191 -10.91 -9.45 8.85
N GLY A 192 -10.47 -8.32 8.25
CA GLY A 192 -10.87 -6.99 8.69
C GLY A 192 -10.27 -6.57 10.05
N SER A 193 -9.54 -7.46 10.71
CA SER A 193 -9.00 -7.28 12.06
C SER A 193 -7.91 -6.22 12.18
N THR A 194 -7.27 -5.85 11.07
CA THR A 194 -6.16 -4.88 11.08
C THR A 194 -6.60 -3.45 11.47
N HIS A 195 -7.91 -3.20 11.52
CA HIS A 195 -8.47 -1.88 11.80
C HIS A 195 -9.50 -1.86 12.92
N GLU A 196 -9.87 -3.02 13.44
CA GLU A 196 -10.69 -3.10 14.64
C GLU A 196 -9.90 -2.53 15.82
N GLY A 197 -10.41 -1.43 16.38
CA GLY A 197 -9.77 -0.80 17.53
C GLY A 197 -8.64 0.19 17.23
N PHE A 198 -8.54 0.73 15.99
CA PHE A 198 -7.58 1.80 15.72
C PHE A 198 -7.80 2.99 16.66
N ASP A 199 -6.75 3.39 17.38
CA ASP A 199 -6.81 4.45 18.40
C ASP A 199 -6.67 5.84 17.76
N HIS A 200 -7.83 6.37 17.32
CA HIS A 200 -7.91 7.73 16.76
C HIS A 200 -7.56 8.82 17.77
N GLN A 201 -7.80 8.57 19.08
CA GLN A 201 -7.46 9.55 20.11
C GLN A 201 -5.95 9.65 20.26
N LYS A 202 -5.25 8.52 20.33
CA LYS A 202 -3.79 8.48 20.37
C LYS A 202 -3.17 9.12 19.11
N LEU A 203 -3.74 8.88 17.93
CA LEU A 203 -3.29 9.55 16.71
C LEU A 203 -3.44 11.08 16.84
N ALA A 204 -4.61 11.57 17.31
CA ALA A 204 -4.84 12.99 17.48
C ALA A 204 -3.88 13.62 18.51
N GLU A 205 -3.51 12.92 19.56
CA GLU A 205 -2.51 13.36 20.55
C GLU A 205 -1.12 13.48 19.93
N LEU A 206 -0.69 12.50 19.15
CA LEU A 206 0.59 12.55 18.42
C LEU A 206 0.64 13.71 17.43
N LEU A 207 -0.47 13.98 16.73
CA LEU A 207 -0.54 15.07 15.74
C LEU A 207 -0.51 16.47 16.40
N LYS A 208 -0.95 16.62 17.65
CA LYS A 208 -0.79 17.88 18.41
C LYS A 208 0.66 18.23 18.69
N GLU A 209 1.52 17.22 18.85
CA GLU A 209 2.96 17.39 19.10
C GLU A 209 3.78 17.43 17.82
N HIS A 210 3.17 17.12 16.68
CA HIS A 210 3.84 17.06 15.38
C HIS A 210 4.09 18.47 14.84
N ARG A 211 5.30 18.71 14.26
CA ARG A 211 5.75 20.04 13.82
C ARG A 211 5.84 20.20 12.31
N GLY A 212 5.93 19.07 11.58
CA GLY A 212 6.16 19.08 10.13
C GLY A 212 4.95 19.50 9.29
N GLY A 213 3.76 19.57 9.90
CA GLY A 213 2.47 19.74 9.21
C GLY A 213 1.96 18.44 8.60
N PHE A 214 0.68 18.40 8.25
CA PHE A 214 0.08 17.20 7.66
C PHE A 214 -1.16 17.52 6.81
N VAL A 215 -1.51 16.55 5.94
CA VAL A 215 -2.82 16.42 5.27
C VAL A 215 -3.40 15.05 5.65
N MET A 216 -4.69 15.03 6.02
CA MET A 216 -5.41 13.81 6.42
C MET A 216 -6.73 13.69 5.64
#